data_e95536f66eb86b4389e580d80fc63d67
#
_entry.id   e95536f66eb86b4389e580d80fc63d67
#
_cell.length_a   1.000
_cell.length_b   1.000
_cell.length_c   1.000
_cell.angle_alpha   90.00
_cell.angle_beta   90.00
_cell.angle_gamma   90.00
#
_symmetry.space_group_name_H-M   'P 1'
#
loop_
_entity.id
_entity.type
_entity.pdbx_description
1 polymer ?
#
loop_
_entity_poly.entity_id
_entity_poly.type
_entity_poly.pdbx_seq_one_letter_code
_entity_poly.pdbx_strand_id
1 'polypeptide(L)'
;MRHSPDRSTAGVTVAASLRRRGPRSLNIAIVEPSETHYYQPCFTLVGAGAYDMAKTQRPERSLIPDNVTLIHGAVKAFEPDKNNVVLETVDALTYDYLVVCTGVKLDWDKIEGLSATLGKNGVCSNYSPKYAPYTWQCVQGLKPGSRAVFTQPPLPFKCPGAPQKIVYLTADRLRRAGALAACDLQYFVHAPVVFGVPFFARELMKVVARYGIKTHFQQDLVAVDGAAKTATFEAVGGEDKGKRTTVTFDMLHVSPPQSPHDAIKKSPLANAAGWVEVNQNSMQHVRYPNVFSLGDVCSTPNSKTAAAVRKQSPVVVRNLLRMIAGTPAKAGYDGYASCPLTTAYGKTILAEFIYGGKVTPTLPLDPAKERWVGWWIKVTGLPIFYWNYMLKGYEWFFKHDTAFKGDAA
;
A
#
# COMPACT_ATOMS: atom_id res chain seq x y z
N MET A 1 -17.58 3.92 -12.55
CA MET A 1 -16.69 3.25 -11.56
C MET A 1 -15.49 4.15 -11.30
N ARG A 2 -15.22 4.52 -10.04
CA ARG A 2 -14.09 5.41 -9.74
C ARG A 2 -12.84 4.55 -9.55
N HIS A 3 -11.88 4.69 -10.45
CA HIS A 3 -10.63 3.94 -10.42
C HIS A 3 -9.76 4.35 -9.22
N SER A 4 -9.07 3.38 -8.59
CA SER A 4 -8.07 3.66 -7.54
C SER A 4 -6.83 4.26 -8.21
N PRO A 5 -6.24 5.35 -7.66
CA PRO A 5 -5.09 6.04 -8.27
C PRO A 5 -3.74 5.33 -8.15
N ASP A 6 -3.71 4.03 -7.84
CA ASP A 6 -2.49 3.33 -7.38
C ASP A 6 -1.91 2.27 -8.30
N ARG A 7 -2.26 2.26 -9.56
CA ARG A 7 -2.05 1.08 -10.41
C ARG A 7 -0.66 0.96 -11.01
N SER A 8 0.07 2.03 -11.18
CA SER A 8 1.21 2.08 -12.11
C SER A 8 2.60 1.83 -11.52
N THR A 9 2.82 1.96 -10.20
CA THR A 9 4.17 1.83 -9.61
C THR A 9 4.91 0.58 -10.05
N ALA A 10 4.28 -0.59 -9.92
CA ALA A 10 4.89 -1.86 -10.26
C ALA A 10 5.07 -2.02 -11.77
N GLY A 11 4.05 -1.65 -12.56
CA GLY A 11 4.09 -1.72 -14.03
C GLY A 11 5.19 -0.85 -14.62
N VAL A 12 5.26 0.43 -14.22
CA VAL A 12 6.31 1.36 -14.67
C VAL A 12 7.70 0.86 -14.28
N THR A 13 7.88 0.41 -13.03
CA THR A 13 9.17 -0.13 -12.56
C THR A 13 9.63 -1.34 -13.37
N VAL A 14 8.72 -2.29 -13.64
CA VAL A 14 9.03 -3.50 -14.45
C VAL A 14 9.34 -3.11 -15.87
N ALA A 15 8.52 -2.28 -16.52
CA ALA A 15 8.73 -1.86 -17.91
C ALA A 15 10.07 -1.11 -18.07
N ALA A 16 10.38 -0.20 -17.16
CA ALA A 16 11.65 0.52 -17.14
C ALA A 16 12.84 -0.43 -16.95
N SER A 17 12.72 -1.42 -16.07
CA SER A 17 13.78 -2.40 -15.82
C SER A 17 13.96 -3.34 -17.01
N LEU A 18 12.87 -3.80 -17.65
CA LEU A 18 12.90 -4.58 -18.88
C LEU A 18 13.55 -3.80 -20.03
N ARG A 19 13.22 -2.51 -20.19
CA ARG A 19 13.81 -1.66 -21.23
C ARG A 19 15.32 -1.48 -21.05
N ARG A 20 15.80 -1.45 -19.81
CA ARG A 20 17.23 -1.32 -19.50
C ARG A 20 18.02 -2.60 -19.64
N ARG A 21 17.42 -3.76 -19.40
CA ARG A 21 18.09 -5.06 -19.26
C ARG A 21 17.81 -6.04 -20.38
N GLY A 22 16.62 -5.93 -20.97
CA GLY A 22 16.19 -6.82 -22.05
C GLY A 22 16.68 -6.40 -23.43
N PRO A 23 16.51 -7.26 -24.42
CA PRO A 23 16.78 -6.95 -25.82
C PRO A 23 16.01 -5.69 -26.27
N ARG A 24 16.62 -4.90 -27.15
CA ARG A 24 15.97 -3.72 -27.74
C ARG A 24 14.73 -4.07 -28.57
N SER A 25 14.69 -5.30 -29.09
CA SER A 25 13.58 -5.84 -29.88
C SER A 25 12.31 -6.15 -29.07
N LEU A 26 12.36 -6.10 -27.72
CA LEU A 26 11.16 -6.29 -26.91
C LEU A 26 10.13 -5.20 -27.20
N ASN A 27 8.93 -5.62 -27.59
CA ASN A 27 7.77 -4.74 -27.65
C ASN A 27 7.09 -4.70 -26.29
N ILE A 28 7.16 -3.57 -25.59
CA ILE A 28 6.64 -3.40 -24.23
C ILE A 28 5.49 -2.40 -24.28
N ALA A 29 4.33 -2.80 -23.74
CA ALA A 29 3.19 -1.92 -23.56
C ALA A 29 2.77 -1.88 -22.08
N ILE A 30 2.33 -0.69 -21.62
CA ILE A 30 1.69 -0.48 -20.32
C ILE A 30 0.25 -0.07 -20.59
N VAL A 31 -0.70 -0.76 -19.97
CA VAL A 31 -2.12 -0.38 -19.95
C VAL A 31 -2.40 0.31 -18.63
N GLU A 32 -2.75 1.61 -18.68
CA GLU A 32 -3.01 2.42 -17.48
C GLU A 32 -4.17 3.40 -17.75
N PRO A 33 -5.23 3.36 -16.91
CA PRO A 33 -6.36 4.26 -17.06
C PRO A 33 -6.15 5.66 -16.43
N SER A 34 -5.11 5.84 -15.59
CA SER A 34 -4.84 7.11 -14.91
C SER A 34 -3.87 7.98 -15.71
N GLU A 35 -4.15 9.28 -15.78
CA GLU A 35 -3.21 10.27 -16.34
C GLU A 35 -2.20 10.76 -15.31
N THR A 36 -2.45 10.47 -14.02
CA THR A 36 -1.64 10.97 -12.91
C THR A 36 -1.11 9.81 -12.07
N HIS A 37 0.18 9.79 -11.92
CA HIS A 37 0.90 8.89 -11.02
C HIS A 37 1.09 9.51 -9.65
N TYR A 38 0.81 8.74 -8.59
CA TYR A 38 0.92 9.20 -7.22
C TYR A 38 1.94 8.39 -6.41
N TYR A 39 2.80 9.09 -5.67
CA TYR A 39 3.63 8.48 -4.63
C TYR A 39 2.85 8.41 -3.31
N GLN A 40 1.97 7.42 -3.19
CA GLN A 40 1.09 7.22 -2.03
C GLN A 40 1.78 7.09 -0.67
N PRO A 41 3.00 6.52 -0.55
CA PRO A 41 3.64 6.44 0.75
C PRO A 41 3.75 7.77 1.50
N CYS A 42 3.62 8.92 0.82
CA CYS A 42 3.59 10.25 1.44
C CYS A 42 2.20 10.74 1.85
N PHE A 43 1.09 10.08 1.48
CA PHE A 43 -0.26 10.56 1.81
C PHE A 43 -0.50 10.67 3.32
N THR A 44 0.07 9.77 4.14
CA THR A 44 0.03 9.90 5.60
C THR A 44 0.74 11.17 6.09
N LEU A 45 1.85 11.56 5.44
CA LEU A 45 2.57 12.79 5.77
C LEU A 45 1.79 14.03 5.31
N VAL A 46 1.09 13.95 4.17
CA VAL A 46 0.16 15.01 3.71
C VAL A 46 -0.94 15.21 4.75
N GLY A 47 -1.61 14.14 5.18
CA GLY A 47 -2.66 14.20 6.19
C GLY A 47 -2.18 14.65 7.57
N ALA A 48 -0.86 14.64 7.80
CA ALA A 48 -0.22 15.18 9.00
C ALA A 48 0.44 16.56 8.79
N GLY A 49 0.27 17.20 7.63
CA GLY A 49 0.88 18.49 7.31
C GLY A 49 2.41 18.49 7.18
N ALA A 50 3.02 17.30 7.02
CA ALA A 50 4.47 17.13 6.94
C ALA A 50 4.99 16.95 5.50
N TYR A 51 4.11 16.95 4.51
CA TYR A 51 4.46 16.82 3.09
C TYR A 51 3.43 17.53 2.21
N ASP A 52 3.88 18.10 1.12
CA ASP A 52 3.02 18.76 0.15
C ASP A 52 2.40 17.74 -0.83
N MET A 53 1.07 17.79 -1.00
CA MET A 53 0.33 16.92 -1.91
C MET A 53 0.83 17.06 -3.35
N ALA A 54 1.15 18.26 -3.82
CA ALA A 54 1.65 18.51 -5.18
C ALA A 54 2.96 17.75 -5.48
N LYS A 55 3.81 17.54 -4.46
CA LYS A 55 5.06 16.78 -4.60
C LYS A 55 4.86 15.28 -4.69
N THR A 56 3.65 14.78 -4.40
CA THR A 56 3.33 13.35 -4.48
C THR A 56 2.90 12.91 -5.86
N GLN A 57 2.75 13.78 -6.83
CA GLN A 57 2.16 13.47 -8.13
C GLN A 57 3.05 13.87 -9.31
N ARG A 58 2.93 13.12 -10.40
CA ARG A 58 3.54 13.40 -11.71
C ARG A 58 2.57 12.98 -12.80
N PRO A 59 2.61 13.59 -14.01
CA PRO A 59 1.92 13.06 -15.17
C PRO A 59 2.41 11.62 -15.46
N GLU A 60 1.51 10.65 -15.59
CA GLU A 60 1.87 9.25 -15.85
C GLU A 60 2.79 9.12 -17.06
N ARG A 61 2.45 9.79 -18.16
CA ARG A 61 3.24 9.79 -19.40
C ARG A 61 4.71 10.19 -19.19
N SER A 62 5.00 11.06 -18.24
CA SER A 62 6.38 11.52 -17.97
C SER A 62 7.27 10.45 -17.32
N LEU A 63 6.67 9.34 -16.87
CA LEU A 63 7.35 8.24 -16.19
C LEU A 63 7.53 7.02 -17.10
N ILE A 64 6.85 7.01 -18.26
CA ILE A 64 6.94 5.92 -19.21
C ILE A 64 8.27 6.01 -19.96
N PRO A 65 9.09 4.95 -19.97
CA PRO A 65 10.37 4.95 -20.68
C PRO A 65 10.20 5.12 -22.19
N ASP A 66 11.22 5.64 -22.86
CA ASP A 66 11.28 5.68 -24.31
C ASP A 66 11.14 4.26 -24.88
N ASN A 67 10.46 4.14 -26.02
CA ASN A 67 10.16 2.86 -26.69
C ASN A 67 9.34 1.89 -25.82
N VAL A 68 8.50 2.42 -24.93
CA VAL A 68 7.41 1.71 -24.25
C VAL A 68 6.10 2.35 -24.66
N THR A 69 5.15 1.55 -25.14
CA THR A 69 3.83 2.05 -25.54
C THR A 69 2.94 2.24 -24.32
N LEU A 70 2.41 3.44 -24.10
CA LEU A 70 1.36 3.68 -23.14
C LEU A 70 0.00 3.60 -23.82
N ILE A 71 -0.82 2.65 -23.39
CA ILE A 71 -2.21 2.47 -23.82
C ILE A 71 -3.11 3.00 -22.71
N HIS A 72 -3.79 4.09 -22.99
CA HIS A 72 -4.73 4.67 -22.02
C HIS A 72 -6.05 3.86 -22.03
N GLY A 73 -6.33 3.15 -20.94
CA GLY A 73 -7.52 2.33 -20.82
C GLY A 73 -7.55 1.47 -19.57
N ALA A 74 -8.73 1.00 -19.23
CA ALA A 74 -8.92 0.05 -18.13
C ALA A 74 -9.13 -1.36 -18.67
N VAL A 75 -8.57 -2.35 -17.97
CA VAL A 75 -8.79 -3.76 -18.28
C VAL A 75 -10.19 -4.17 -17.86
N LYS A 76 -10.96 -4.69 -18.82
CA LYS A 76 -12.30 -5.25 -18.64
C LYS A 76 -12.26 -6.75 -18.28
N ALA A 77 -11.38 -7.52 -18.97
CA ALA A 77 -11.23 -8.94 -18.73
C ALA A 77 -9.82 -9.45 -19.05
N PHE A 78 -9.43 -10.55 -18.42
CA PHE A 78 -8.23 -11.32 -18.74
C PHE A 78 -8.65 -12.67 -19.31
N GLU A 79 -8.15 -13.03 -20.48
CA GLU A 79 -8.38 -14.30 -21.18
C GLU A 79 -7.04 -15.03 -21.37
N PRO A 80 -6.43 -15.57 -20.28
CA PRO A 80 -5.08 -16.12 -20.36
C PRO A 80 -4.95 -17.36 -21.25
N ASP A 81 -6.02 -18.14 -21.43
CA ASP A 81 -6.03 -19.29 -22.33
C ASP A 81 -5.86 -18.89 -23.81
N LYS A 82 -6.20 -17.64 -24.15
CA LYS A 82 -6.03 -17.05 -25.47
C LYS A 82 -4.85 -16.07 -25.55
N ASN A 83 -4.12 -15.88 -24.46
CA ASN A 83 -3.10 -14.83 -24.32
C ASN A 83 -3.64 -13.42 -24.63
N ASN A 84 -4.85 -13.09 -24.17
CA ASN A 84 -5.52 -11.84 -24.44
C ASN A 84 -5.84 -11.06 -23.17
N VAL A 85 -5.79 -9.72 -23.29
CA VAL A 85 -6.34 -8.76 -22.33
C VAL A 85 -7.36 -7.90 -23.06
N VAL A 86 -8.62 -7.92 -22.60
CA VAL A 86 -9.71 -7.11 -23.14
C VAL A 86 -9.78 -5.78 -22.39
N LEU A 87 -9.79 -4.66 -23.11
CA LEU A 87 -9.91 -3.32 -22.54
C LEU A 87 -11.36 -2.81 -22.61
N GLU A 88 -11.67 -1.76 -21.86
CA GLU A 88 -12.96 -1.07 -21.98
C GLU A 88 -13.08 -0.30 -23.30
N THR A 89 -11.96 0.10 -23.90
CA THR A 89 -11.88 1.00 -25.07
C THR A 89 -11.40 0.33 -26.34
N VAL A 90 -10.81 -0.87 -26.26
CA VAL A 90 -10.24 -1.62 -27.40
C VAL A 90 -10.60 -3.08 -27.24
N ASP A 91 -10.90 -3.79 -28.33
CA ASP A 91 -11.45 -5.14 -28.27
C ASP A 91 -10.55 -6.16 -27.61
N ALA A 92 -9.28 -6.27 -27.97
CA ALA A 92 -8.34 -7.14 -27.28
C ALA A 92 -6.88 -6.78 -27.59
N LEU A 93 -5.99 -7.02 -26.64
CA LEU A 93 -4.54 -6.95 -26.78
C LEU A 93 -3.97 -8.36 -26.60
N THR A 94 -3.30 -8.87 -27.59
CA THR A 94 -2.55 -10.13 -27.47
C THR A 94 -1.20 -9.92 -26.84
N TYR A 95 -0.70 -10.93 -26.13
CA TYR A 95 0.62 -10.89 -25.49
C TYR A 95 1.34 -12.24 -25.57
N ASP A 96 2.65 -12.22 -25.63
CA ASP A 96 3.51 -13.38 -25.39
C ASP A 96 3.69 -13.58 -23.88
N TYR A 97 3.89 -12.49 -23.15
CA TYR A 97 4.02 -12.46 -21.68
C TYR A 97 3.20 -11.34 -21.07
N LEU A 98 2.61 -11.61 -19.92
CA LEU A 98 1.78 -10.66 -19.18
C LEU A 98 2.33 -10.44 -17.77
N VAL A 99 2.41 -9.16 -17.36
CA VAL A 99 2.70 -8.80 -15.96
C VAL A 99 1.51 -8.03 -15.37
N VAL A 100 0.83 -8.63 -14.40
CA VAL A 100 -0.39 -8.06 -13.79
C VAL A 100 -0.02 -7.21 -12.57
N CYS A 101 -0.29 -5.90 -12.62
CA CYS A 101 0.07 -4.91 -11.60
C CYS A 101 -1.09 -3.97 -11.26
N THR A 102 -2.32 -4.45 -11.28
CA THR A 102 -3.53 -3.61 -11.18
C THR A 102 -3.76 -2.96 -9.82
N GLY A 103 -2.95 -3.29 -8.80
CA GLY A 103 -3.17 -2.81 -7.44
C GLY A 103 -4.48 -3.30 -6.84
N VAL A 104 -5.06 -2.51 -5.93
CA VAL A 104 -6.30 -2.85 -5.22
C VAL A 104 -7.35 -1.75 -5.33
N LYS A 105 -8.60 -2.13 -5.18
CA LYS A 105 -9.76 -1.24 -5.08
C LYS A 105 -9.99 -0.87 -3.61
N LEU A 106 -10.35 0.38 -3.36
CA LEU A 106 -10.78 0.86 -2.05
C LEU A 106 -12.29 0.68 -1.94
N ASP A 107 -12.74 -0.18 -1.05
CA ASP A 107 -14.15 -0.59 -0.93
C ASP A 107 -14.89 0.34 0.06
N TRP A 108 -15.02 1.63 -0.27
CA TRP A 108 -15.70 2.62 0.56
C TRP A 108 -17.14 2.25 0.86
N ASP A 109 -17.84 1.66 -0.12
CA ASP A 109 -19.27 1.32 -0.05
C ASP A 109 -19.56 0.10 0.84
N LYS A 110 -18.52 -0.61 1.32
CA LYS A 110 -18.70 -1.66 2.33
C LYS A 110 -18.99 -1.10 3.73
N ILE A 111 -18.79 0.19 3.95
CA ILE A 111 -19.11 0.87 5.19
C ILE A 111 -20.32 1.75 4.93
N GLU A 112 -21.44 1.43 5.59
CA GLU A 112 -22.70 2.13 5.42
C GLU A 112 -22.56 3.64 5.69
N GLY A 113 -23.13 4.48 4.82
CA GLY A 113 -23.09 5.95 4.94
C GLY A 113 -21.75 6.61 4.64
N LEU A 114 -20.62 5.88 4.56
CA LEU A 114 -19.28 6.46 4.41
C LEU A 114 -19.14 7.29 3.13
N SER A 115 -19.54 6.75 1.98
CA SER A 115 -19.39 7.42 0.67
C SER A 115 -20.13 8.77 0.62
N ALA A 116 -21.20 8.94 1.37
CA ALA A 116 -21.98 10.17 1.43
C ALA A 116 -21.29 11.29 2.24
N THR A 117 -20.38 10.94 3.15
CA THR A 117 -19.77 11.89 4.09
C THR A 117 -18.25 12.03 3.97
N LEU A 118 -17.58 11.13 3.27
CA LEU A 118 -16.13 11.15 3.13
C LEU A 118 -15.61 12.45 2.47
N GLY A 119 -14.71 13.15 3.14
CA GLY A 119 -14.21 14.46 2.74
C GLY A 119 -15.00 15.65 3.29
N LYS A 120 -15.94 15.43 4.20
CA LYS A 120 -16.71 16.45 4.92
C LYS A 120 -17.09 15.97 6.32
N ASN A 121 -17.65 16.84 7.16
CA ASN A 121 -18.16 16.54 8.50
C ASN A 121 -17.12 15.91 9.46
N GLY A 122 -15.82 16.13 9.23
CA GLY A 122 -14.74 15.51 10.02
C GLY A 122 -14.37 14.09 9.58
N VAL A 123 -15.00 13.52 8.54
CA VAL A 123 -14.70 12.18 8.01
C VAL A 123 -13.65 12.25 6.92
N CYS A 124 -12.47 11.73 7.17
CA CYS A 124 -11.29 11.87 6.32
C CYS A 124 -10.56 10.54 6.07
N SER A 125 -9.62 10.54 5.13
CA SER A 125 -8.80 9.38 4.84
C SER A 125 -7.50 9.74 4.11
N ASN A 126 -6.42 9.06 4.46
CA ASN A 126 -5.14 9.14 3.75
C ASN A 126 -5.01 8.12 2.61
N TYR A 127 -6.04 7.33 2.34
CA TYR A 127 -6.03 6.31 1.29
C TYR A 127 -6.43 6.83 -0.10
N SER A 128 -6.71 8.13 -0.23
CA SER A 128 -7.01 8.77 -1.51
C SER A 128 -6.33 10.14 -1.59
N PRO A 129 -5.77 10.52 -2.76
CA PRO A 129 -5.18 11.84 -2.99
C PRO A 129 -6.21 12.96 -2.80
N LYS A 130 -7.48 12.66 -3.08
CA LYS A 130 -8.59 13.60 -2.90
C LYS A 130 -8.82 13.96 -1.43
N TYR A 131 -8.65 13.00 -0.51
CA TYR A 131 -9.05 13.15 0.88
C TYR A 131 -7.88 13.38 1.85
N ALA A 132 -6.65 13.03 1.45
CA ALA A 132 -5.47 13.23 2.30
C ALA A 132 -5.25 14.70 2.74
N PRO A 133 -5.43 15.71 1.88
CA PRO A 133 -5.35 17.12 2.32
C PRO A 133 -6.44 17.49 3.35
N TYR A 134 -7.64 16.94 3.21
CA TYR A 134 -8.72 17.17 4.18
C TYR A 134 -8.43 16.55 5.54
N THR A 135 -7.68 15.44 5.58
CA THR A 135 -7.21 14.87 6.87
C THR A 135 -6.41 15.90 7.65
N TRP A 136 -5.52 16.67 6.99
CA TRP A 136 -4.78 17.72 7.67
C TRP A 136 -5.67 18.83 8.22
N GLN A 137 -6.70 19.24 7.48
CA GLN A 137 -7.68 20.22 7.97
C GLN A 137 -8.40 19.69 9.21
N CYS A 138 -8.81 18.42 9.22
CA CYS A 138 -9.42 17.79 10.40
C CYS A 138 -8.45 17.78 11.60
N VAL A 139 -7.18 17.40 11.40
CA VAL A 139 -6.15 17.43 12.46
C VAL A 139 -5.94 18.83 13.03
N GLN A 140 -5.93 19.85 12.17
CA GLN A 140 -5.80 21.26 12.59
C GLN A 140 -7.01 21.75 13.39
N GLY A 141 -8.20 21.22 13.08
CA GLY A 141 -9.45 21.57 13.76
C GLY A 141 -9.62 20.96 15.17
N LEU A 142 -8.76 20.00 15.56
CA LEU A 142 -8.82 19.40 16.89
C LEU A 142 -8.38 20.42 17.96
N LYS A 143 -9.16 20.49 19.04
CA LYS A 143 -8.96 21.38 20.20
C LYS A 143 -9.18 20.60 21.49
N PRO A 144 -8.83 21.17 22.67
CA PRO A 144 -9.16 20.54 23.95
C PRO A 144 -10.63 20.11 24.02
N GLY A 145 -10.88 18.88 24.45
CA GLY A 145 -12.20 18.23 24.47
C GLY A 145 -12.56 17.44 23.20
N SER A 146 -11.81 17.58 22.10
CA SER A 146 -12.11 16.86 20.86
C SER A 146 -11.87 15.36 20.99
N ARG A 147 -12.72 14.57 20.29
CA ARG A 147 -12.56 13.14 20.09
C ARG A 147 -12.11 12.84 18.65
N ALA A 148 -10.93 12.23 18.51
CA ALA A 148 -10.40 11.77 17.25
C ALA A 148 -10.41 10.24 17.18
N VAL A 149 -11.11 9.69 16.20
CA VAL A 149 -11.31 8.25 16.00
C VAL A 149 -10.56 7.83 14.73
N PHE A 150 -9.82 6.73 14.83
CA PHE A 150 -9.03 6.16 13.73
C PHE A 150 -9.38 4.69 13.55
N THR A 151 -9.30 4.19 12.30
CA THR A 151 -9.69 2.81 11.99
C THR A 151 -8.61 2.04 11.24
N GLN A 152 -8.58 0.72 11.45
CA GLN A 152 -7.77 -0.22 10.67
C GLN A 152 -8.62 -1.40 10.24
N PRO A 153 -8.78 -1.65 8.92
CA PRO A 153 -9.65 -2.70 8.38
C PRO A 153 -8.99 -4.08 8.47
N PRO A 154 -9.73 -5.17 8.11
CA PRO A 154 -9.15 -6.49 7.95
C PRO A 154 -8.05 -6.55 6.89
N LEU A 155 -7.07 -7.43 7.10
CA LEU A 155 -6.05 -7.75 6.10
C LEU A 155 -6.65 -8.62 4.97
N PRO A 156 -6.10 -8.53 3.75
CA PRO A 156 -4.97 -7.71 3.33
C PRO A 156 -5.39 -6.33 2.85
N PHE A 157 -4.64 -5.31 3.23
CA PHE A 157 -4.77 -3.96 2.67
C PHE A 157 -3.37 -3.33 2.47
N LYS A 158 -3.28 -2.31 1.62
CA LYS A 158 -1.99 -1.66 1.32
C LYS A 158 -1.45 -0.92 2.54
N CYS A 159 -0.16 -1.13 2.81
CA CYS A 159 0.60 -0.53 3.89
C CYS A 159 -0.07 -0.69 5.27
N PRO A 160 -0.06 -1.89 5.90
CA PRO A 160 -0.68 -2.14 7.20
C PRO A 160 -0.21 -1.22 8.34
N GLY A 161 0.94 -0.57 8.17
CA GLY A 161 1.41 0.45 9.11
C GLY A 161 0.87 1.87 8.85
N ALA A 162 0.13 2.12 7.75
CA ALA A 162 -0.31 3.48 7.43
C ALA A 162 -1.38 4.02 8.39
N PRO A 163 -2.39 3.23 8.84
CA PRO A 163 -3.40 3.73 9.76
C PRO A 163 -2.81 4.30 11.04
N GLN A 164 -1.88 3.58 11.67
CA GLN A 164 -1.29 4.01 12.94
C GLN A 164 -0.34 5.22 12.81
N LYS A 165 0.26 5.46 11.63
CA LYS A 165 1.12 6.65 11.43
C LYS A 165 0.35 7.95 11.63
N ILE A 166 -0.86 8.03 11.09
CA ILE A 166 -1.68 9.25 11.27
C ILE A 166 -2.18 9.39 12.71
N VAL A 167 -2.44 8.28 13.41
CA VAL A 167 -2.78 8.31 14.85
C VAL A 167 -1.63 8.95 15.63
N TYR A 168 -0.40 8.46 15.44
CA TYR A 168 0.77 8.94 16.18
C TYR A 168 1.14 10.38 15.81
N LEU A 169 1.07 10.77 14.53
CA LEU A 169 1.36 12.14 14.11
C LEU A 169 0.30 13.12 14.62
N THR A 170 -0.97 12.73 14.66
CA THR A 170 -2.04 13.53 15.28
C THR A 170 -1.78 13.70 16.79
N ALA A 171 -1.44 12.60 17.48
CA ALA A 171 -1.10 12.65 18.91
C ALA A 171 0.10 13.55 19.19
N ASP A 172 1.17 13.44 18.40
CA ASP A 172 2.36 14.29 18.55
C ASP A 172 2.07 15.77 18.25
N ARG A 173 1.21 16.06 17.27
CA ARG A 173 0.72 17.42 16.99
C ARG A 173 0.00 18.02 18.19
N LEU A 174 -0.95 17.27 18.76
CA LEU A 174 -1.70 17.71 19.94
C LEU A 174 -0.79 17.84 21.15
N ARG A 175 0.17 16.94 21.37
CA ARG A 175 1.17 17.03 22.43
C ARG A 175 1.99 18.33 22.32
N ARG A 176 2.47 18.66 21.12
CA ARG A 176 3.23 19.88 20.84
C ARG A 176 2.40 21.15 21.05
N ALA A 177 1.10 21.06 20.84
CA ALA A 177 0.15 22.15 21.10
C ALA A 177 -0.32 22.23 22.56
N GLY A 178 0.13 21.32 23.45
CA GLY A 178 -0.31 21.26 24.84
C GLY A 178 -1.76 20.77 25.04
N ALA A 179 -2.40 20.23 23.96
CA ALA A 179 -3.81 19.86 23.96
C ALA A 179 -4.06 18.36 24.14
N LEU A 180 -3.03 17.50 24.05
CA LEU A 180 -3.19 16.05 24.00
C LEU A 180 -3.94 15.49 25.21
N ALA A 181 -3.60 15.93 26.42
CA ALA A 181 -4.21 15.42 27.66
C ALA A 181 -5.72 15.72 27.77
N ALA A 182 -6.20 16.73 27.06
CA ALA A 182 -7.61 17.12 27.03
C ALA A 182 -8.36 16.52 25.81
N CYS A 183 -7.71 15.71 24.96
CA CYS A 183 -8.32 15.08 23.80
C CYS A 183 -8.52 13.59 24.03
N ASP A 184 -9.56 13.02 23.41
CA ASP A 184 -9.86 11.59 23.43
C ASP A 184 -9.45 10.97 22.09
N LEU A 185 -8.29 10.28 22.05
CA LEU A 185 -7.79 9.60 20.86
C LEU A 185 -8.11 8.11 20.95
N GLN A 186 -8.88 7.62 19.98
CA GLN A 186 -9.32 6.22 19.93
C GLN A 186 -8.88 5.56 18.61
N TYR A 187 -8.34 4.35 18.70
CA TYR A 187 -7.89 3.57 17.55
C TYR A 187 -8.54 2.20 17.53
N PHE A 188 -9.45 2.00 16.58
CA PHE A 188 -10.20 0.76 16.35
C PHE A 188 -9.48 -0.11 15.32
N VAL A 189 -9.16 -1.34 15.68
CA VAL A 189 -8.30 -2.25 14.92
C VAL A 189 -9.01 -3.59 14.74
N HIS A 190 -9.18 -4.03 13.49
CA HIS A 190 -9.72 -5.36 13.19
C HIS A 190 -8.92 -6.49 13.83
N ALA A 191 -7.59 -6.42 13.74
CA ALA A 191 -6.69 -7.43 14.27
C ALA A 191 -6.61 -7.41 15.80
N PRO A 192 -6.19 -8.51 16.46
CA PRO A 192 -5.95 -8.54 17.91
C PRO A 192 -4.66 -7.80 18.33
N VAL A 193 -3.90 -7.25 17.37
CA VAL A 193 -2.63 -6.54 17.59
C VAL A 193 -2.52 -5.33 16.68
N VAL A 194 -1.75 -4.32 17.08
CA VAL A 194 -1.54 -3.10 16.27
C VAL A 194 -0.71 -3.33 15.00
N PHE A 195 0.12 -4.39 14.99
CA PHE A 195 0.99 -4.71 13.85
C PHE A 195 1.33 -6.20 13.80
N GLY A 196 1.33 -6.81 12.61
CA GLY A 196 1.47 -8.25 12.41
C GLY A 196 2.85 -8.85 12.70
N VAL A 197 3.89 -8.00 12.94
CA VAL A 197 5.22 -8.47 13.35
C VAL A 197 5.41 -8.20 14.84
N PRO A 198 5.46 -9.24 15.70
CA PRO A 198 5.44 -9.10 17.16
C PRO A 198 6.55 -8.21 17.72
N PHE A 199 7.73 -8.26 17.11
CA PHE A 199 8.86 -7.40 17.49
C PHE A 199 8.47 -5.91 17.42
N PHE A 200 7.92 -5.47 16.31
CA PHE A 200 7.50 -4.07 16.14
C PHE A 200 6.23 -3.75 16.89
N ALA A 201 5.29 -4.70 17.02
CA ALA A 201 4.07 -4.50 17.78
C ALA A 201 4.36 -4.07 19.23
N ARG A 202 5.33 -4.71 19.89
CA ARG A 202 5.76 -4.34 21.26
C ARG A 202 6.28 -2.90 21.34
N GLU A 203 7.09 -2.47 20.37
CA GLU A 203 7.63 -1.10 20.35
C GLU A 203 6.53 -0.07 20.07
N LEU A 204 5.58 -0.40 19.20
CA LEU A 204 4.45 0.47 18.88
C LEU A 204 3.48 0.60 20.04
N MET A 205 3.29 -0.44 20.86
CA MET A 205 2.48 -0.34 22.08
C MET A 205 3.10 0.62 23.12
N LYS A 206 4.43 0.78 23.14
CA LYS A 206 5.07 1.84 23.96
C LYS A 206 4.71 3.23 23.43
N VAL A 207 4.59 3.38 22.11
CA VAL A 207 4.14 4.65 21.49
C VAL A 207 2.67 4.94 21.81
N VAL A 208 1.81 3.91 21.72
CA VAL A 208 0.39 3.98 22.11
C VAL A 208 0.27 4.45 23.56
N ALA A 209 0.98 3.82 24.48
CA ALA A 209 0.98 4.16 25.90
C ALA A 209 1.50 5.60 26.16
N ARG A 210 2.58 5.99 25.48
CA ARG A 210 3.17 7.35 25.57
C ARG A 210 2.17 8.46 25.25
N TYR A 211 1.28 8.23 24.31
CA TYR A 211 0.28 9.21 23.88
C TYR A 211 -1.10 9.02 24.53
N GLY A 212 -1.27 7.99 25.37
CA GLY A 212 -2.57 7.69 26.00
C GLY A 212 -3.66 7.33 24.99
N ILE A 213 -3.28 6.72 23.85
CA ILE A 213 -4.22 6.30 22.80
C ILE A 213 -5.02 5.10 23.31
N LYS A 214 -6.36 5.19 23.26
CA LYS A 214 -7.25 4.07 23.59
C LYS A 214 -7.35 3.14 22.38
N THR A 215 -6.86 1.91 22.51
CA THR A 215 -6.94 0.90 21.44
C THR A 215 -8.10 -0.04 21.67
N HIS A 216 -8.91 -0.25 20.63
CA HIS A 216 -10.03 -1.19 20.61
C HIS A 216 -9.73 -2.25 19.56
N PHE A 217 -9.33 -3.44 20.02
CA PHE A 217 -8.99 -4.55 19.14
C PHE A 217 -10.22 -5.35 18.72
N GLN A 218 -10.12 -6.06 17.58
CA GLN A 218 -11.16 -6.89 17.01
C GLN A 218 -12.46 -6.12 16.78
N GLN A 219 -12.33 -4.91 16.22
CA GLN A 219 -13.45 -4.00 15.93
C GLN A 219 -13.40 -3.52 14.49
N ASP A 220 -14.48 -3.72 13.75
CA ASP A 220 -14.64 -3.21 12.39
C ASP A 220 -15.59 -2.02 12.35
N LEU A 221 -15.22 -1.00 11.60
CA LEU A 221 -16.13 0.10 11.26
C LEU A 221 -17.17 -0.41 10.24
N VAL A 222 -18.45 -0.39 10.61
CA VAL A 222 -19.54 -0.89 9.76
C VAL A 222 -20.47 0.21 9.25
N ALA A 223 -20.61 1.33 9.97
CA ALA A 223 -21.44 2.45 9.54
C ALA A 223 -20.90 3.80 10.02
N VAL A 224 -21.18 4.86 9.25
CA VAL A 224 -20.85 6.25 9.56
C VAL A 224 -22.05 7.16 9.24
N ASP A 225 -22.50 7.93 10.24
CA ASP A 225 -23.36 9.09 10.05
C ASP A 225 -22.54 10.36 10.25
N GLY A 226 -22.18 11.02 9.14
CA GLY A 226 -21.37 12.23 9.21
C GLY A 226 -22.14 13.45 9.69
N ALA A 227 -23.47 13.49 9.52
CA ALA A 227 -24.31 14.58 10.02
C ALA A 227 -24.46 14.53 11.54
N ALA A 228 -24.72 13.34 12.08
CA ALA A 228 -24.76 13.07 13.51
C ALA A 228 -23.37 12.96 14.15
N LYS A 229 -22.29 12.91 13.32
CA LYS A 229 -20.90 12.66 13.77
C LYS A 229 -20.78 11.38 14.61
N THR A 230 -21.35 10.29 14.13
CA THR A 230 -21.29 8.98 14.78
C THR A 230 -20.67 7.93 13.89
N ALA A 231 -19.93 7.00 14.50
CA ALA A 231 -19.31 5.85 13.87
C ALA A 231 -19.72 4.59 14.63
N THR A 232 -20.23 3.58 13.92
CA THR A 232 -20.66 2.31 14.50
C THR A 232 -19.64 1.24 14.18
N PHE A 233 -19.17 0.58 15.21
CA PHE A 233 -18.22 -0.53 15.17
C PHE A 233 -18.91 -1.84 15.54
N GLU A 234 -18.48 -2.92 14.92
CA GLU A 234 -18.92 -4.29 15.20
C GLU A 234 -17.72 -5.12 15.69
N ALA A 235 -17.91 -5.80 16.81
CA ALA A 235 -16.91 -6.71 17.34
C ALA A 235 -16.81 -7.96 16.43
N VAL A 236 -15.58 -8.29 15.97
CA VAL A 236 -15.33 -9.41 15.04
C VAL A 236 -14.70 -10.62 15.73
N GLY A 237 -14.43 -10.55 17.02
CA GLY A 237 -13.86 -11.62 17.81
C GLY A 237 -14.21 -11.52 19.30
N GLY A 238 -13.80 -12.56 20.07
CA GLY A 238 -14.10 -12.64 21.50
C GLY A 238 -15.57 -12.97 21.81
N GLU A 239 -15.94 -12.79 23.07
CA GLU A 239 -17.30 -13.05 23.58
C GLU A 239 -18.34 -12.07 23.02
N ASP A 240 -17.89 -10.85 22.71
CA ASP A 240 -18.74 -9.77 22.17
C ASP A 240 -18.93 -9.83 20.65
N LYS A 241 -18.48 -10.87 19.95
CA LYS A 241 -18.58 -10.98 18.48
C LYS A 241 -20.01 -10.71 17.99
N GLY A 242 -20.13 -9.76 17.04
CA GLY A 242 -21.40 -9.30 16.47
C GLY A 242 -22.05 -8.14 17.24
N LYS A 243 -21.54 -7.79 18.43
CA LYS A 243 -22.04 -6.64 19.19
C LYS A 243 -21.61 -5.34 18.53
N ARG A 244 -22.55 -4.42 18.41
CA ARG A 244 -22.32 -3.09 17.84
C ARG A 244 -22.20 -2.03 18.93
N THR A 245 -21.23 -1.13 18.74
CA THR A 245 -20.99 0.02 19.59
C THR A 245 -20.90 1.27 18.73
N THR A 246 -21.65 2.31 19.09
CA THR A 246 -21.61 3.60 18.39
C THR A 246 -20.87 4.63 19.23
N VAL A 247 -19.92 5.32 18.62
CA VAL A 247 -19.16 6.40 19.24
C VAL A 247 -19.33 7.70 18.47
N THR A 248 -19.30 8.82 19.18
CA THR A 248 -19.25 10.16 18.55
C THR A 248 -17.83 10.53 18.19
N PHE A 249 -17.64 11.43 17.23
CA PHE A 249 -16.33 11.94 16.85
C PHE A 249 -16.37 13.42 16.42
N ASP A 250 -15.28 14.13 16.61
CA ASP A 250 -15.00 15.40 15.91
C ASP A 250 -14.21 15.15 14.64
N MET A 251 -13.32 14.15 14.66
CA MET A 251 -12.56 13.64 13.51
C MET A 251 -12.66 12.12 13.45
N LEU A 252 -13.00 11.58 12.27
CA LEU A 252 -12.93 10.16 11.97
C LEU A 252 -12.00 9.92 10.78
N HIS A 253 -10.85 9.30 11.03
CA HIS A 253 -9.95 8.85 9.94
C HIS A 253 -10.26 7.41 9.55
N VAL A 254 -10.76 7.21 8.34
CA VAL A 254 -11.14 5.89 7.83
C VAL A 254 -10.03 5.29 6.97
N SER A 255 -9.58 4.10 7.36
CA SER A 255 -8.83 3.20 6.49
C SER A 255 -9.82 2.17 5.93
N PRO A 256 -10.16 2.21 4.63
CA PRO A 256 -11.22 1.36 4.08
C PRO A 256 -10.77 -0.08 3.91
N PRO A 257 -11.68 -1.05 3.90
CA PRO A 257 -11.44 -2.38 3.36
C PRO A 257 -10.97 -2.28 1.90
N GLN A 258 -10.19 -3.28 1.45
CA GLN A 258 -9.61 -3.28 0.11
C GLN A 258 -9.74 -4.66 -0.52
N SER A 259 -9.85 -4.69 -1.85
CA SER A 259 -9.97 -5.93 -2.59
C SER A 259 -9.35 -5.80 -3.99
N PRO A 260 -9.01 -6.90 -4.68
CA PRO A 260 -8.65 -6.87 -6.08
C PRO A 260 -9.79 -6.29 -6.94
N HIS A 261 -9.45 -5.76 -8.12
CA HIS A 261 -10.45 -5.27 -9.09
C HIS A 261 -11.32 -6.41 -9.60
N ASP A 262 -12.55 -6.10 -9.99
CA ASP A 262 -13.54 -7.10 -10.41
C ASP A 262 -13.09 -7.87 -11.65
N ALA A 263 -12.32 -7.23 -12.56
CA ALA A 263 -11.71 -7.90 -13.71
C ALA A 263 -10.74 -9.02 -13.30
N ILE A 264 -10.04 -8.88 -12.16
CA ILE A 264 -9.20 -9.95 -11.60
C ILE A 264 -10.05 -11.03 -10.94
N LYS A 265 -10.96 -10.63 -10.05
CA LYS A 265 -11.81 -11.59 -9.30
C LYS A 265 -12.59 -12.54 -10.20
N LYS A 266 -13.00 -12.06 -11.38
CA LYS A 266 -13.76 -12.82 -12.38
C LYS A 266 -12.90 -13.57 -13.38
N SER A 267 -11.56 -13.42 -13.30
CA SER A 267 -10.63 -14.01 -14.27
C SER A 267 -10.10 -15.37 -13.80
N PRO A 268 -9.67 -16.23 -14.74
CA PRO A 268 -8.92 -17.46 -14.42
C PRO A 268 -7.60 -17.21 -13.68
N LEU A 269 -7.11 -15.96 -13.61
CA LEU A 269 -5.89 -15.60 -12.89
C LEU A 269 -6.08 -15.55 -11.38
N ALA A 270 -7.31 -15.51 -10.89
CA ALA A 270 -7.60 -15.37 -9.47
C ALA A 270 -7.53 -16.69 -8.71
N ASN A 271 -7.05 -16.63 -7.47
CA ASN A 271 -7.27 -17.66 -6.48
C ASN A 271 -8.69 -17.54 -5.87
N ALA A 272 -9.05 -18.44 -4.96
CA ALA A 272 -10.37 -18.46 -4.30
C ALA A 272 -10.69 -17.16 -3.55
N ALA A 273 -9.69 -16.40 -3.10
CA ALA A 273 -9.86 -15.11 -2.43
C ALA A 273 -9.84 -13.91 -3.40
N GLY A 274 -9.76 -14.14 -4.71
CA GLY A 274 -9.82 -13.12 -5.76
C GLY A 274 -8.50 -12.42 -6.07
N TRP A 275 -7.36 -12.84 -5.53
CA TRP A 275 -6.02 -12.30 -5.80
C TRP A 275 -5.36 -13.04 -6.95
N VAL A 276 -4.52 -12.36 -7.74
CA VAL A 276 -3.74 -13.04 -8.78
C VAL A 276 -2.85 -14.09 -8.16
N GLU A 277 -3.08 -15.35 -8.54
CA GLU A 277 -2.44 -16.51 -7.93
C GLU A 277 -1.03 -16.71 -8.44
N VAL A 278 -0.04 -16.47 -7.60
CA VAL A 278 1.38 -16.62 -7.95
C VAL A 278 2.13 -17.52 -6.98
N ASN A 279 3.16 -18.17 -7.46
CA ASN A 279 4.18 -18.74 -6.59
C ASN A 279 4.86 -17.60 -5.84
N GLN A 280 4.85 -17.67 -4.51
CA GLN A 280 5.32 -16.58 -3.65
C GLN A 280 6.81 -16.24 -3.80
N ASN A 281 7.61 -17.15 -4.34
CA ASN A 281 9.04 -16.94 -4.56
C ASN A 281 9.31 -16.43 -5.98
N SER A 282 8.83 -17.12 -7.01
CA SER A 282 9.11 -16.76 -8.41
C SER A 282 8.26 -15.60 -8.94
N MET A 283 7.16 -15.25 -8.27
CA MET A 283 6.17 -14.27 -8.72
C MET A 283 5.47 -14.66 -10.03
N GLN A 284 5.67 -15.88 -10.51
CA GLN A 284 5.04 -16.46 -11.69
C GLN A 284 3.68 -17.04 -11.33
N HIS A 285 2.70 -16.91 -12.22
CA HIS A 285 1.37 -17.49 -12.02
C HIS A 285 1.46 -19.02 -11.98
N VAL A 286 0.70 -19.67 -11.09
CA VAL A 286 0.82 -21.12 -10.84
C VAL A 286 0.30 -21.99 -11.99
N ARG A 287 -0.61 -21.48 -12.82
CA ARG A 287 -1.21 -22.20 -13.97
C ARG A 287 -0.75 -21.69 -15.34
N TYR A 288 -0.42 -20.41 -15.44
CA TYR A 288 -0.05 -19.74 -16.69
C TYR A 288 1.40 -19.31 -16.65
N PRO A 289 2.33 -20.10 -17.20
CA PRO A 289 3.77 -19.84 -17.04
C PRO A 289 4.25 -18.53 -17.68
N ASN A 290 3.53 -18.00 -18.65
CA ASN A 290 3.82 -16.73 -19.31
C ASN A 290 3.18 -15.51 -18.59
N VAL A 291 2.52 -15.73 -17.42
CA VAL A 291 1.91 -14.67 -16.63
C VAL A 291 2.66 -14.49 -15.31
N PHE A 292 2.95 -13.24 -14.96
CA PHE A 292 3.54 -12.85 -13.69
C PHE A 292 2.66 -11.82 -12.99
N SER A 293 2.80 -11.69 -11.67
CA SER A 293 2.14 -10.60 -10.94
C SER A 293 2.99 -10.16 -9.77
N LEU A 294 2.90 -8.87 -9.45
CA LEU A 294 3.56 -8.27 -8.29
C LEU A 294 2.76 -7.08 -7.76
N GLY A 295 3.20 -6.56 -6.62
CA GLY A 295 2.53 -5.47 -5.92
C GLY A 295 1.28 -5.92 -5.18
N ASP A 296 0.33 -5.00 -5.02
CA ASP A 296 -0.76 -5.22 -4.08
C ASP A 296 -1.78 -6.26 -4.56
N VAL A 297 -1.87 -6.53 -5.87
CA VAL A 297 -2.85 -7.45 -6.46
C VAL A 297 -2.46 -8.93 -6.35
N CYS A 298 -1.18 -9.24 -6.15
CA CYS A 298 -0.72 -10.64 -6.10
C CYS A 298 -1.05 -11.34 -4.76
N SER A 299 -1.15 -12.65 -4.79
CA SER A 299 -1.54 -13.51 -3.66
C SER A 299 -0.45 -13.71 -2.60
N THR A 300 0.74 -13.12 -2.79
CA THR A 300 1.85 -13.29 -1.84
C THR A 300 1.49 -12.77 -0.44
N PRO A 301 1.89 -13.50 0.63
CA PRO A 301 1.47 -13.21 2.01
C PRO A 301 2.26 -12.07 2.68
N ASN A 302 3.07 -11.32 1.93
CA ASN A 302 3.80 -10.17 2.45
C ASN A 302 2.92 -8.93 2.61
N SER A 303 3.37 -7.98 3.42
CA SER A 303 2.73 -6.66 3.51
C SER A 303 2.78 -5.94 2.17
N LYS A 304 1.62 -5.48 1.69
CA LYS A 304 1.46 -4.77 0.41
C LYS A 304 2.03 -3.35 0.51
N THR A 305 3.26 -3.17 0.04
CA THR A 305 4.02 -1.90 0.18
C THR A 305 4.84 -1.60 -1.07
N ALA A 306 5.16 -0.34 -1.33
CA ALA A 306 6.09 0.07 -2.38
C ALA A 306 7.50 -0.55 -2.18
N ALA A 307 7.90 -0.80 -0.94
CA ALA A 307 9.15 -1.48 -0.63
C ALA A 307 9.13 -2.96 -1.06
N ALA A 308 7.98 -3.63 -0.96
CA ALA A 308 7.81 -4.97 -1.51
C ALA A 308 7.92 -4.96 -3.04
N VAL A 309 7.23 -4.05 -3.72
CA VAL A 309 7.35 -3.88 -5.20
C VAL A 309 8.80 -3.69 -5.61
N ARG A 310 9.57 -2.88 -4.88
CA ARG A 310 10.99 -2.68 -5.12
C ARG A 310 11.79 -3.99 -5.18
N LYS A 311 11.45 -4.96 -4.32
CA LYS A 311 12.13 -6.26 -4.25
C LYS A 311 11.52 -7.32 -5.18
N GLN A 312 10.23 -7.24 -5.44
CA GLN A 312 9.52 -8.12 -6.35
C GLN A 312 9.87 -7.84 -7.82
N SER A 313 10.01 -6.57 -8.19
CA SER A 313 10.27 -6.17 -9.57
C SER A 313 11.55 -6.81 -10.18
N PRO A 314 12.72 -6.81 -9.52
CA PRO A 314 13.89 -7.52 -10.02
C PRO A 314 13.66 -9.02 -10.24
N VAL A 315 12.91 -9.67 -9.36
CA VAL A 315 12.59 -11.10 -9.48
C VAL A 315 11.73 -11.36 -10.71
N VAL A 316 10.68 -10.58 -10.91
CA VAL A 316 9.80 -10.70 -12.10
C VAL A 316 10.60 -10.44 -13.37
N VAL A 317 11.38 -9.36 -13.43
CA VAL A 317 12.16 -8.99 -14.62
C VAL A 317 13.15 -10.09 -15.00
N ARG A 318 13.88 -10.63 -14.05
CA ARG A 318 14.85 -11.71 -14.30
C ARG A 318 14.19 -12.99 -14.76
N ASN A 319 13.14 -13.41 -14.07
CA ASN A 319 12.40 -14.60 -14.44
C ASN A 319 11.79 -14.46 -15.83
N LEU A 320 11.23 -13.31 -16.16
CA LEU A 320 10.69 -13.03 -17.48
C LEU A 320 11.78 -13.07 -18.56
N LEU A 321 12.92 -12.40 -18.35
CA LEU A 321 14.03 -12.42 -19.32
C LEU A 321 14.63 -13.82 -19.50
N ARG A 322 14.70 -14.63 -18.45
CA ARG A 322 15.11 -16.04 -18.55
C ARG A 322 14.15 -16.83 -19.43
N MET A 323 12.84 -16.66 -19.24
CA MET A 323 11.84 -17.36 -20.05
C MET A 323 11.85 -16.90 -21.51
N ILE A 324 12.04 -15.62 -21.77
CA ILE A 324 12.24 -15.09 -23.12
C ILE A 324 13.47 -15.73 -23.79
N ALA A 325 14.53 -16.01 -23.02
CA ALA A 325 15.71 -16.71 -23.46
C ALA A 325 15.57 -18.26 -23.49
N GLY A 326 14.35 -18.79 -23.29
CA GLY A 326 14.10 -20.25 -23.29
C GLY A 326 14.58 -21.00 -22.06
N THR A 327 14.89 -20.30 -20.95
CA THR A 327 15.33 -20.91 -19.70
C THR A 327 14.28 -20.71 -18.59
N PRO A 328 14.09 -21.70 -17.68
CA PRO A 328 13.07 -21.60 -16.65
C PRO A 328 13.34 -20.47 -15.63
N ALA A 329 12.28 -19.97 -15.01
CA ALA A 329 12.35 -19.01 -13.92
C ALA A 329 13.15 -19.58 -12.74
N LYS A 330 14.09 -18.80 -12.18
CA LYS A 330 14.99 -19.21 -11.09
C LYS A 330 15.09 -18.20 -9.96
N ALA A 331 14.91 -16.90 -10.24
CA ALA A 331 15.01 -15.84 -9.23
C ALA A 331 13.89 -15.93 -8.19
N GLY A 332 14.20 -15.66 -6.93
CA GLY A 332 13.29 -15.81 -5.79
C GLY A 332 13.12 -14.53 -4.97
N TYR A 333 11.88 -14.28 -4.54
CA TYR A 333 11.49 -13.24 -3.59
C TYR A 333 11.32 -13.85 -2.20
N ASP A 334 11.86 -13.20 -1.19
CA ASP A 334 11.88 -13.68 0.21
C ASP A 334 10.77 -13.11 1.10
N GLY A 335 9.85 -12.34 0.50
CA GLY A 335 8.76 -11.71 1.25
C GLY A 335 9.12 -10.35 1.86
N TYR A 336 10.25 -9.76 1.49
CA TYR A 336 10.68 -8.48 2.02
C TYR A 336 9.59 -7.41 1.89
N ALA A 337 9.28 -6.79 3.01
CA ALA A 337 8.45 -5.61 3.09
C ALA A 337 9.06 -4.61 4.07
N SER A 338 8.75 -3.35 3.89
CA SER A 338 9.17 -2.30 4.82
C SER A 338 8.05 -1.31 5.06
N CYS A 339 7.86 -0.96 6.32
CA CYS A 339 6.98 0.09 6.78
C CYS A 339 7.78 1.08 7.63
N PRO A 340 8.22 2.22 7.08
CA PRO A 340 8.75 3.31 7.89
C PRO A 340 7.61 3.88 8.76
N LEU A 341 7.55 3.47 10.02
CA LEU A 341 6.49 3.80 10.97
C LEU A 341 6.83 5.12 11.66
N THR A 342 6.21 6.22 11.20
CA THR A 342 6.37 7.54 11.81
C THR A 342 5.62 7.59 13.13
N THR A 343 6.35 7.75 14.23
CA THR A 343 5.84 7.72 15.61
C THR A 343 5.74 9.12 16.23
N ALA A 344 6.42 10.09 15.64
CA ALA A 344 6.34 11.51 15.94
C ALA A 344 6.88 12.31 14.76
N TYR A 345 6.67 13.60 14.70
CA TYR A 345 7.42 14.47 13.79
C TYR A 345 8.91 14.40 14.11
N GLY A 346 9.71 14.04 13.12
CA GLY A 346 11.15 13.82 13.28
C GLY A 346 11.55 12.44 13.81
N LYS A 347 10.60 11.50 14.01
CA LYS A 347 10.90 10.16 14.52
C LYS A 347 10.21 9.05 13.73
N THR A 348 10.97 8.04 13.36
CA THR A 348 10.47 6.88 12.60
C THR A 348 11.18 5.60 13.04
N ILE A 349 10.42 4.53 13.24
CA ILE A 349 10.89 3.15 13.32
C ILE A 349 10.95 2.61 11.90
N LEU A 350 12.10 2.11 11.45
CA LEU A 350 12.26 1.47 10.15
C LEU A 350 11.93 -0.02 10.29
N ALA A 351 10.66 -0.37 10.16
CA ALA A 351 10.22 -1.75 10.24
C ALA A 351 10.49 -2.45 8.90
N GLU A 352 11.47 -3.35 8.89
CA GLU A 352 11.87 -4.18 7.75
C GLU A 352 11.83 -5.65 8.14
N PHE A 353 11.17 -6.47 7.32
CA PHE A 353 10.94 -7.88 7.61
C PHE A 353 10.68 -8.68 6.33
N ILE A 354 10.90 -9.99 6.42
CA ILE A 354 10.64 -10.97 5.35
C ILE A 354 9.51 -11.93 5.76
N TYR A 355 9.23 -12.95 4.93
CA TYR A 355 8.24 -13.98 5.25
C TYR A 355 8.43 -14.54 6.68
N GLY A 356 7.30 -14.86 7.33
CA GLY A 356 7.30 -15.30 8.74
C GLY A 356 7.55 -14.18 9.75
N GLY A 357 7.61 -12.90 9.31
CA GLY A 357 7.82 -11.76 10.22
C GLY A 357 9.26 -11.64 10.75
N LYS A 358 10.23 -12.32 10.13
CA LYS A 358 11.64 -12.23 10.51
C LYS A 358 12.15 -10.83 10.21
N VAL A 359 12.61 -10.14 11.26
CA VAL A 359 13.19 -8.79 11.16
C VAL A 359 14.52 -8.83 10.40
N THR A 360 14.63 -7.97 9.39
CA THR A 360 15.81 -7.95 8.49
C THR A 360 16.14 -6.49 8.13
N PRO A 361 16.84 -5.77 9.03
CA PRO A 361 17.17 -4.36 8.78
C PRO A 361 18.21 -4.23 7.67
N THR A 362 17.99 -3.29 6.75
CA THR A 362 18.95 -2.94 5.68
C THR A 362 20.13 -2.13 6.21
N LEU A 363 19.88 -1.28 7.21
CA LEU A 363 20.91 -0.46 7.84
C LEU A 363 21.40 -1.11 9.13
N PRO A 364 22.67 -0.93 9.52
CA PRO A 364 23.24 -1.44 10.77
C PRO A 364 22.77 -0.61 11.98
N LEU A 365 21.45 -0.43 12.08
CA LEU A 365 20.79 0.33 13.14
C LEU A 365 19.85 -0.59 13.91
N ASP A 366 19.71 -0.33 15.21
CA ASP A 366 18.73 -1.02 16.04
C ASP A 366 17.31 -0.73 15.50
N PRO A 367 16.59 -1.75 14.97
CA PRO A 367 15.30 -1.57 14.34
C PRO A 367 14.16 -1.25 15.33
N ALA A 368 14.38 -1.42 16.65
CA ALA A 368 13.42 -1.08 17.67
C ALA A 368 13.32 0.43 17.93
N LYS A 369 14.36 1.18 17.57
CA LYS A 369 14.50 2.58 17.99
C LYS A 369 13.90 3.55 17.00
N GLU A 370 13.17 4.51 17.56
CA GLU A 370 12.71 5.71 16.85
C GLU A 370 13.91 6.61 16.53
N ARG A 371 14.13 6.96 15.25
CA ARG A 371 15.30 7.75 14.83
C ARG A 371 14.92 8.89 13.91
N TRP A 372 15.64 10.01 14.02
CA TRP A 372 15.54 11.12 13.10
C TRP A 372 16.00 10.73 11.68
N VAL A 373 17.04 9.92 11.56
CA VAL A 373 17.48 9.44 10.24
C VAL A 373 16.40 8.64 9.52
N GLY A 374 15.59 7.85 10.25
CA GLY A 374 14.44 7.15 9.69
C GLY A 374 13.35 8.12 9.18
N TRP A 375 13.13 9.22 9.89
CA TRP A 375 12.25 10.29 9.44
C TRP A 375 12.78 10.95 8.16
N TRP A 376 14.05 11.33 8.11
CA TRP A 376 14.67 11.91 6.93
C TRP A 376 14.59 10.97 5.72
N ILE A 377 14.92 9.69 5.92
CA ILE A 377 14.76 8.67 4.88
C ILE A 377 13.32 8.65 4.38
N LYS A 378 12.32 8.66 5.27
CA LYS A 378 10.90 8.59 4.90
C LYS A 378 10.44 9.83 4.15
N VAL A 379 10.82 11.03 4.59
CA VAL A 379 10.30 12.29 4.06
C VAL A 379 11.07 12.77 2.83
N THR A 380 12.36 12.45 2.73
CA THR A 380 13.25 12.96 1.69
C THR A 380 13.88 11.84 0.86
N GLY A 381 14.53 10.89 1.50
CA GLY A 381 15.32 9.86 0.80
C GLY A 381 14.46 8.95 -0.07
N LEU A 382 13.37 8.41 0.46
CA LEU A 382 12.48 7.50 -0.28
C LEU A 382 11.74 8.18 -1.45
N PRO A 383 11.20 9.40 -1.34
CA PRO A 383 10.66 10.11 -2.50
C PRO A 383 11.69 10.33 -3.62
N ILE A 384 12.91 10.79 -3.27
CA ILE A 384 14.01 10.97 -4.25
C ILE A 384 14.33 9.65 -4.93
N PHE A 385 14.49 8.58 -4.12
CA PHE A 385 14.78 7.25 -4.63
C PHE A 385 13.66 6.74 -5.56
N TYR A 386 12.39 6.92 -5.17
CA TYR A 386 11.23 6.48 -5.94
C TYR A 386 11.20 7.11 -7.34
N TRP A 387 11.23 8.44 -7.40
CA TRP A 387 11.09 9.17 -8.66
C TRP A 387 12.29 9.05 -9.60
N ASN A 388 13.51 9.01 -9.04
CA ASN A 388 14.72 9.13 -9.85
C ASN A 388 15.42 7.79 -10.11
N TYR A 389 15.09 6.74 -9.35
CA TYR A 389 15.76 5.46 -9.50
C TYR A 389 14.77 4.30 -9.70
N MET A 390 13.82 4.10 -8.79
CA MET A 390 12.91 2.96 -8.84
C MET A 390 12.06 2.97 -10.11
N LEU A 391 11.36 4.06 -10.41
CA LEU A 391 10.52 4.18 -11.61
C LEU A 391 11.34 4.25 -12.92
N LYS A 392 12.64 4.48 -12.83
CA LYS A 392 13.56 4.42 -13.98
C LYS A 392 14.23 3.05 -14.15
N GLY A 393 13.82 2.03 -13.37
CA GLY A 393 14.32 0.67 -13.49
C GLY A 393 15.75 0.46 -13.00
N TYR A 394 16.27 1.33 -12.12
CA TYR A 394 17.57 1.15 -11.51
C TYR A 394 17.49 0.19 -10.33
N GLU A 395 18.30 -0.89 -10.35
CA GLU A 395 18.31 -1.95 -9.34
C GLU A 395 19.59 -2.02 -8.50
N TRP A 396 20.59 -1.18 -8.74
CA TRP A 396 21.92 -1.30 -8.09
C TRP A 396 21.95 -1.02 -6.58
N PHE A 397 20.90 -0.43 -6.01
CA PHE A 397 20.71 -0.34 -4.56
C PHE A 397 20.19 -1.64 -3.92
N PHE A 398 20.06 -2.72 -4.70
CA PHE A 398 19.38 -3.97 -4.30
C PHE A 398 20.31 -5.17 -4.20
N LYS A 399 21.61 -4.97 -4.02
CA LYS A 399 22.65 -6.03 -4.02
C LYS A 399 22.47 -7.15 -2.99
N HIS A 400 21.48 -7.08 -2.12
CA HIS A 400 21.20 -8.12 -1.11
C HIS A 400 19.99 -8.99 -1.47
N ASP A 401 19.70 -9.16 -2.75
CA ASP A 401 18.67 -10.08 -3.21
C ASP A 401 19.12 -11.53 -3.01
N THR A 402 18.40 -12.25 -2.18
CA THR A 402 18.49 -13.71 -2.06
C THR A 402 18.26 -14.40 -3.40
N ALA A 403 17.62 -13.74 -4.36
CA ALA A 403 17.44 -14.13 -5.75
C ALA A 403 18.75 -14.45 -6.50
N PHE A 404 19.90 -14.03 -5.98
CA PHE A 404 21.21 -14.20 -6.65
C PHE A 404 22.12 -15.24 -6.03
N LYS A 405 21.81 -15.79 -4.89
CA LYS A 405 22.66 -16.82 -4.27
C LYS A 405 22.71 -18.15 -5.05
N GLY A 406 21.92 -18.28 -6.09
CA GLY A 406 21.88 -19.46 -6.95
C GLY A 406 22.49 -19.31 -8.35
N ASP A 407 22.90 -18.09 -8.75
CA ASP A 407 23.48 -17.85 -10.08
C ASP A 407 25.03 -17.91 -10.09
N ALA A 408 25.66 -18.21 -8.95
CA ALA A 408 27.10 -18.50 -8.84
C ALA A 408 27.30 -20.01 -8.65
N ALA A 409 26.97 -20.80 -9.69
CA ALA A 409 27.41 -22.18 -9.87
C ALA A 409 27.28 -22.54 -11.37
#